data_592a93a9333ed663e99611e5abf79ad8
#
_entry.id   592a93a9333ed663e99611e5abf79ad8
#
_cell.length_a   1.000
_cell.length_b   1.000
_cell.length_c   1.000
_cell.angle_alpha   90.00
_cell.angle_beta   90.00
_cell.angle_gamma   90.00
#
_symmetry.space_group_name_H-M   'P 1'
#
loop_
_entity.id
_entity.type
_entity.pdbx_description
1 polymer ?
#
loop_
_entity_poly.entity_id
_entity_poly.type
_entity_poly.pdbx_seq_one_letter_code
_entity_poly.pdbx_strand_id
1 'polypeptide(L)'
;MGIKSFQGKRDASQGKEKVHILVSDYMTKKLITFKPEDSLDHVIHLLIANKISGGPVINDQNELIGIISETDCIKHVSESKYYNMPSDSDNTVAKKMNSNVDTIDKDMNIFDAASKFINSKRRWFPVVENGKLIGQISQKDVLKAALNIRENTW
;
A
#
# COMPACT_ATOMS: atom_id res chain seq x y z
N MET A 1 -1.84 -12.44 45.75
CA MET A 1 -1.26 -11.29 46.39
C MET A 1 -1.11 -10.14 45.40
N GLY A 2 0.03 -9.53 45.22
CA GLY A 2 0.18 -8.41 44.34
C GLY A 2 -0.23 -8.63 42.89
N ILE A 3 -0.21 -9.85 42.45
CA ILE A 3 -0.53 -10.22 41.07
C ILE A 3 -2.01 -10.00 40.74
N LYS A 4 -2.91 -10.29 41.72
CA LYS A 4 -4.34 -10.17 41.48
C LYS A 4 -4.81 -8.71 41.37
N SER A 5 -4.28 -7.83 42.19
CA SER A 5 -4.63 -6.42 42.13
C SER A 5 -4.07 -5.76 40.87
N PHE A 6 -2.95 -6.25 40.40
CA PHE A 6 -2.31 -5.77 39.19
C PHE A 6 -3.12 -6.10 37.94
N GLN A 7 -3.71 -7.30 37.90
CA GLN A 7 -4.53 -7.70 36.77
C GLN A 7 -5.84 -6.89 36.71
N GLY A 8 -6.44 -6.62 37.82
CA GLY A 8 -7.66 -5.83 37.86
C GLY A 8 -7.45 -4.40 37.36
N LYS A 9 -6.32 -3.82 37.70
CA LYS A 9 -5.97 -2.48 37.23
C LYS A 9 -5.73 -2.44 35.72
N ARG A 10 -5.13 -3.52 35.21
CA ARG A 10 -4.83 -3.60 33.78
C ARG A 10 -6.10 -3.67 32.95
N ASP A 11 -7.05 -4.46 33.39
CA ASP A 11 -8.31 -4.61 32.66
C ASP A 11 -9.14 -3.32 32.67
N ALA A 12 -9.12 -2.61 33.79
CA ALA A 12 -9.84 -1.35 33.89
C ALA A 12 -9.27 -0.28 32.99
N SER A 13 -7.93 -0.23 32.83
CA SER A 13 -7.29 0.75 31.96
C SER A 13 -7.49 0.45 30.47
N GLN A 14 -7.51 -0.82 30.09
CA GLN A 14 -7.69 -1.22 28.71
C GLN A 14 -9.05 -0.83 28.14
N GLY A 15 -10.09 -0.84 28.95
CA GLY A 15 -11.43 -0.48 28.51
C GLY A 15 -11.59 1.01 28.18
N LYS A 16 -10.69 1.86 28.68
CA LYS A 16 -10.79 3.31 28.55
C LYS A 16 -9.91 3.89 27.45
N GLU A 17 -8.89 3.16 26.99
CA GLU A 17 -7.83 3.72 26.16
C GLU A 17 -7.73 3.11 24.76
N LYS A 18 -8.83 2.65 24.20
CA LYS A 18 -8.82 2.25 22.80
C LYS A 18 -8.68 3.48 21.93
N VAL A 19 -7.44 3.80 21.59
CA VAL A 19 -7.17 4.86 20.63
C VAL A 19 -7.48 4.29 19.25
N HIS A 20 -8.54 4.80 18.63
CA HIS A 20 -8.88 4.43 17.27
C HIS A 20 -8.12 5.33 16.31
N ILE A 21 -6.99 4.83 15.83
CA ILE A 21 -6.25 5.49 14.79
C ILE A 21 -6.47 4.69 13.51
N LEU A 22 -7.08 5.33 12.55
CA LEU A 22 -7.50 4.70 11.32
C LEU A 22 -6.45 4.87 10.22
N VAL A 23 -6.42 3.93 9.31
CA VAL A 23 -5.59 4.02 8.11
C VAL A 23 -5.84 5.35 7.38
N SER A 24 -7.09 5.79 7.28
CA SER A 24 -7.45 7.05 6.62
C SER A 24 -6.78 8.28 7.23
N ASP A 25 -6.40 8.23 8.51
CA ASP A 25 -5.72 9.34 9.18
C ASP A 25 -4.27 9.50 8.73
N TYR A 26 -3.65 8.44 8.23
CA TYR A 26 -2.22 8.42 7.89
C TYR A 26 -1.92 8.05 6.45
N MET A 27 -2.89 7.61 5.67
CA MET A 27 -2.67 7.25 4.29
C MET A 27 -2.27 8.45 3.44
N THR A 28 -1.51 8.19 2.40
CA THR A 28 -1.17 9.19 1.38
C THR A 28 -2.32 9.25 0.37
N LYS A 29 -2.84 10.44 0.11
CA LYS A 29 -3.96 10.63 -0.82
C LYS A 29 -3.52 11.07 -2.21
N LYS A 30 -2.42 11.78 -2.30
CA LYS A 30 -1.88 12.25 -3.57
C LYS A 30 -0.98 11.17 -4.14
N LEU A 31 -1.52 10.37 -5.06
CA LEU A 31 -0.87 9.19 -5.58
C LEU A 31 -0.45 9.35 -7.02
N ILE A 32 0.63 8.65 -7.39
CA ILE A 32 0.96 8.40 -8.77
C ILE A 32 0.25 7.12 -9.16
N THR A 33 -0.61 7.19 -10.16
CA THR A 33 -1.39 6.06 -10.64
C THR A 33 -1.08 5.77 -12.09
N PHE A 34 -1.39 4.56 -12.50
CA PHE A 34 -1.15 4.12 -13.88
C PHE A 34 -2.48 3.64 -14.48
N LYS A 35 -2.55 3.69 -15.79
CA LYS A 35 -3.70 3.21 -16.54
C LYS A 35 -3.33 1.89 -17.21
N PRO A 36 -4.30 1.00 -17.47
CA PRO A 36 -4.01 -0.28 -18.11
C PRO A 36 -3.39 -0.14 -19.51
N GLU A 37 -3.72 0.93 -20.22
CA GLU A 37 -3.18 1.19 -21.56
C GLU A 37 -1.80 1.88 -21.56
N ASP A 38 -1.29 2.28 -20.39
CA ASP A 38 0.03 2.90 -20.32
C ASP A 38 1.12 1.92 -20.76
N SER A 39 2.18 2.45 -21.38
CA SER A 39 3.34 1.67 -21.73
C SER A 39 4.22 1.42 -20.50
N LEU A 40 4.97 0.34 -20.52
CA LEU A 40 5.92 0.07 -19.45
C LEU A 40 7.05 1.08 -19.42
N ASP A 41 7.44 1.64 -20.55
CA ASP A 41 8.43 2.72 -20.59
C ASP A 41 7.93 3.94 -19.80
N HIS A 42 6.67 4.29 -19.96
CA HIS A 42 6.05 5.37 -19.19
C HIS A 42 6.11 5.07 -17.69
N VAL A 43 5.79 3.83 -17.30
CA VAL A 43 5.87 3.42 -15.89
C VAL A 43 7.29 3.56 -15.38
N ILE A 44 8.27 3.06 -16.11
CA ILE A 44 9.69 3.12 -15.71
C ILE A 44 10.12 4.58 -15.49
N HIS A 45 9.77 5.47 -16.39
CA HIS A 45 10.08 6.89 -16.24
C HIS A 45 9.50 7.47 -14.96
N LEU A 46 8.25 7.16 -14.65
CA LEU A 46 7.59 7.69 -13.45
C LEU A 46 8.16 7.08 -12.17
N LEU A 47 8.48 5.79 -12.17
CA LEU A 47 9.09 5.14 -11.01
C LEU A 47 10.43 5.79 -10.66
N ILE A 48 11.26 6.03 -11.67
CA ILE A 48 12.58 6.64 -11.49
C ILE A 48 12.45 8.09 -11.06
N ALA A 49 11.62 8.87 -11.77
CA ALA A 49 11.47 10.30 -11.51
C ALA A 49 10.92 10.58 -10.11
N ASN A 50 10.05 9.72 -9.60
CA ASN A 50 9.40 9.90 -8.32
C ASN A 50 9.99 9.06 -7.20
N LYS A 51 11.02 8.27 -7.49
CA LYS A 51 11.71 7.40 -6.53
C LYS A 51 10.74 6.47 -5.80
N ILE A 52 9.84 5.85 -6.55
CA ILE A 52 8.86 4.91 -6.04
C ILE A 52 9.09 3.51 -6.64
N SER A 53 8.65 2.49 -5.92
CA SER A 53 8.88 1.09 -6.31
C SER A 53 7.71 0.48 -7.07
N GLY A 54 6.61 1.19 -7.19
CA GLY A 54 5.42 0.71 -7.87
C GLY A 54 4.25 1.64 -7.63
N GLY A 55 3.12 1.28 -8.17
CA GLY A 55 1.92 2.06 -7.98
C GLY A 55 0.65 1.33 -8.39
N PRO A 56 -0.49 1.87 -8.00
CA PRO A 56 -1.78 1.28 -8.35
C PRO A 56 -2.17 1.57 -9.79
N VAL A 57 -2.87 0.62 -10.39
CA VAL A 57 -3.42 0.74 -11.72
C VAL A 57 -4.93 0.91 -11.58
N ILE A 58 -5.46 1.96 -12.18
CA ILE A 58 -6.87 2.30 -12.11
C ILE A 58 -7.46 2.43 -13.52
N ASN A 59 -8.76 2.19 -13.61
CA ASN A 59 -9.50 2.44 -14.85
C ASN A 59 -10.07 3.86 -14.86
N ASP A 60 -10.85 4.19 -15.88
CA ASP A 60 -11.43 5.53 -16.03
C ASP A 60 -12.46 5.88 -14.96
N GLN A 61 -12.99 4.88 -14.28
CA GLN A 61 -13.91 5.05 -13.16
C GLN A 61 -13.21 5.12 -11.81
N ASN A 62 -11.88 5.24 -11.82
CA ASN A 62 -11.03 5.24 -10.61
C ASN A 62 -11.11 3.95 -9.80
N GLU A 63 -11.51 2.86 -10.43
CA GLU A 63 -11.51 1.56 -9.79
C GLU A 63 -10.12 0.95 -9.83
N LEU A 64 -9.70 0.36 -8.72
CA LEU A 64 -8.42 -0.32 -8.64
C LEU A 64 -8.49 -1.65 -9.37
N ILE A 65 -7.68 -1.81 -10.42
CA ILE A 65 -7.67 -3.02 -11.23
C ILE A 65 -6.37 -3.80 -11.18
N GLY A 66 -5.32 -3.21 -10.61
CA GLY A 66 -4.04 -3.91 -10.51
C GLY A 66 -2.99 -3.10 -9.79
N ILE A 67 -1.81 -3.70 -9.70
CA ILE A 67 -0.59 -3.05 -9.21
C ILE A 67 0.53 -3.34 -10.20
N ILE A 68 1.34 -2.33 -10.51
CA ILE A 68 2.55 -2.48 -11.30
C ILE A 68 3.76 -2.12 -10.44
N SER A 69 4.82 -2.90 -10.54
CA SER A 69 6.01 -2.76 -9.69
C SER A 69 7.29 -2.71 -10.48
N GLU A 70 8.38 -2.31 -9.80
CA GLU A 70 9.73 -2.38 -10.38
C GLU A 70 10.05 -3.77 -10.91
N THR A 71 9.67 -4.81 -10.17
CA THR A 71 9.94 -6.18 -10.57
C THR A 71 9.25 -6.52 -11.90
N ASP A 72 8.02 -6.05 -12.09
CA ASP A 72 7.31 -6.27 -13.35
C ASP A 72 8.03 -5.59 -14.51
N CYS A 73 8.56 -4.40 -14.28
CA CYS A 73 9.33 -3.66 -15.27
C CYS A 73 10.67 -4.34 -15.56
N ILE A 74 11.35 -4.85 -14.54
CA ILE A 74 12.61 -5.58 -14.70
C ILE A 74 12.40 -6.84 -15.53
N LYS A 75 11.33 -7.57 -15.29
CA LYS A 75 10.99 -8.75 -16.09
C LYS A 75 10.80 -8.38 -17.55
N HIS A 76 10.10 -7.29 -17.80
CA HIS A 76 9.91 -6.80 -19.17
C HIS A 76 11.24 -6.46 -19.86
N VAL A 77 12.12 -5.73 -19.16
CA VAL A 77 13.44 -5.36 -19.69
C VAL A 77 14.25 -6.62 -20.01
N SER A 78 14.25 -7.58 -19.10
CA SER A 78 14.95 -8.85 -19.27
C SER A 78 14.43 -9.63 -20.48
N GLU A 79 13.13 -9.74 -20.61
CA GLU A 79 12.49 -10.44 -21.73
C GLU A 79 12.79 -9.76 -23.06
N SER A 80 12.69 -8.45 -23.13
CA SER A 80 12.93 -7.67 -24.33
C SER A 80 14.36 -7.84 -24.84
N LYS A 81 15.32 -7.80 -23.93
CA LYS A 81 16.73 -7.94 -24.27
C LYS A 81 17.06 -9.37 -24.70
N TYR A 82 16.51 -10.36 -23.98
CA TYR A 82 16.82 -11.76 -24.21
C TYR A 82 16.26 -12.28 -25.54
N TYR A 83 15.05 -11.87 -25.88
CA TYR A 83 14.37 -12.33 -27.07
C TYR A 83 14.43 -11.37 -28.24
N ASN A 84 15.16 -10.27 -28.09
CA ASN A 84 15.28 -9.24 -29.12
C ASN A 84 13.92 -8.82 -29.70
N MET A 85 12.92 -8.73 -28.79
CA MET A 85 11.58 -8.36 -29.17
C MET A 85 11.47 -6.85 -29.28
N PRO A 86 10.86 -6.34 -30.35
CA PRO A 86 10.62 -4.90 -30.46
C PRO A 86 9.70 -4.45 -29.33
N SER A 87 9.87 -3.20 -28.89
CA SER A 87 9.05 -2.58 -27.86
C SER A 87 7.65 -2.31 -28.40
N ASP A 88 6.85 -3.36 -28.52
CA ASP A 88 5.57 -3.27 -29.19
C ASP A 88 4.40 -3.00 -28.26
N SER A 89 3.26 -2.78 -28.90
CA SER A 89 1.94 -2.59 -28.32
C SER A 89 1.57 -3.63 -27.26
N ASP A 90 2.30 -4.72 -27.14
CA ASP A 90 2.10 -5.75 -26.13
C ASP A 90 2.71 -5.41 -24.77
N ASN A 91 3.41 -4.30 -24.67
CA ASN A 91 4.09 -3.90 -23.44
C ASN A 91 3.29 -2.87 -22.67
N THR A 92 2.04 -3.20 -22.42
CA THR A 92 1.14 -2.37 -21.64
C THR A 92 1.11 -2.81 -20.19
N VAL A 93 0.73 -1.89 -19.34
CA VAL A 93 0.51 -2.14 -17.91
C VAL A 93 -0.49 -3.29 -17.72
N ALA A 94 -1.57 -3.30 -18.49
CA ALA A 94 -2.60 -4.34 -18.39
C ALA A 94 -2.04 -5.76 -18.50
N LYS A 95 -1.05 -5.94 -19.34
CA LYS A 95 -0.47 -7.27 -19.58
C LYS A 95 0.56 -7.68 -18.55
N LYS A 96 1.15 -6.72 -17.86
CA LYS A 96 2.26 -6.99 -16.93
C LYS A 96 1.90 -6.74 -15.46
N MET A 97 0.80 -6.06 -15.18
CA MET A 97 0.37 -5.78 -13.82
C MET A 97 -0.06 -7.05 -13.10
N ASN A 98 0.00 -7.01 -11.78
CA ASN A 98 -0.63 -8.02 -10.94
C ASN A 98 -2.06 -7.57 -10.65
N SER A 99 -3.05 -8.33 -11.12
CA SER A 99 -4.47 -8.02 -10.92
C SER A 99 -5.03 -8.61 -9.64
N ASN A 100 -4.30 -9.48 -8.97
CA ASN A 100 -4.69 -10.01 -7.67
C ASN A 100 -4.15 -9.08 -6.58
N VAL A 101 -4.90 -8.01 -6.31
CA VAL A 101 -4.45 -6.93 -5.44
C VAL A 101 -5.01 -7.11 -4.05
N ASP A 102 -4.12 -7.12 -3.07
CA ASP A 102 -4.48 -7.10 -1.66
C ASP A 102 -4.62 -5.64 -1.22
N THR A 103 -5.78 -5.28 -0.70
CA THR A 103 -6.11 -3.90 -0.34
C THR A 103 -6.37 -3.76 1.15
N ILE A 104 -6.38 -2.51 1.61
CA ILE A 104 -6.72 -2.16 2.99
C ILE A 104 -7.92 -1.23 2.97
N ASP A 105 -8.84 -1.43 3.89
CA ASP A 105 -9.98 -0.56 4.11
C ASP A 105 -9.53 0.70 4.86
N LYS A 106 -10.08 1.84 4.49
CA LYS A 106 -9.76 3.13 5.12
C LYS A 106 -10.02 3.16 6.62
N ASP A 107 -11.01 2.38 7.08
CA ASP A 107 -11.44 2.34 8.47
C ASP A 107 -10.68 1.27 9.28
N MET A 108 -9.74 0.57 8.66
CA MET A 108 -8.89 -0.37 9.37
C MET A 108 -8.07 0.36 10.43
N ASN A 109 -7.96 -0.24 11.60
CA ASN A 109 -7.10 0.28 12.67
C ASN A 109 -5.63 0.16 12.21
N ILE A 110 -4.84 1.18 12.56
CA ILE A 110 -3.44 1.24 12.11
C ILE A 110 -2.62 0.06 12.63
N PHE A 111 -2.95 -0.50 13.77
CA PHE A 111 -2.25 -1.66 14.32
C PHE A 111 -2.59 -2.95 13.57
N ASP A 112 -3.81 -3.04 13.06
CA ASP A 112 -4.20 -4.15 12.20
C ASP A 112 -3.48 -4.06 10.85
N ALA A 113 -3.31 -2.84 10.32
CA ALA A 113 -2.51 -2.62 9.14
C ALA A 113 -1.05 -3.04 9.38
N ALA A 114 -0.49 -2.72 10.54
CA ALA A 114 0.86 -3.14 10.92
C ALA A 114 1.00 -4.67 10.86
N SER A 115 0.03 -5.39 11.42
CA SER A 115 0.01 -6.86 11.39
C SER A 115 -0.02 -7.39 9.96
N LYS A 116 -0.80 -6.73 9.11
CA LYS A 116 -0.90 -7.11 7.70
C LYS A 116 0.44 -6.94 6.98
N PHE A 117 1.18 -5.88 7.27
CA PHE A 117 2.51 -5.69 6.72
C PHE A 117 3.47 -6.80 7.15
N ILE A 118 3.43 -7.19 8.42
CA ILE A 118 4.29 -8.25 8.95
C ILE A 118 4.05 -9.57 8.22
N ASN A 119 2.80 -9.88 7.92
CA ASN A 119 2.41 -11.16 7.35
C ASN A 119 2.52 -11.23 5.82
N SER A 120 2.68 -10.12 5.13
CA SER A 120 2.55 -10.07 3.67
C SER A 120 3.83 -9.76 2.90
N LYS A 121 4.88 -9.29 3.54
CA LYS A 121 6.13 -8.84 2.91
C LYS A 121 5.95 -7.69 1.91
N ARG A 122 4.84 -6.97 1.97
CA ARG A 122 4.60 -5.82 1.11
C ARG A 122 5.06 -4.55 1.80
N ARG A 123 5.45 -3.54 1.02
CA ARG A 123 5.89 -2.24 1.54
C ARG A 123 4.76 -1.24 1.63
N TRP A 124 3.70 -1.45 0.88
CA TRP A 124 2.55 -0.58 0.84
C TRP A 124 1.32 -1.34 0.35
N PHE A 125 0.15 -0.80 0.67
CA PHE A 125 -1.12 -1.33 0.21
C PHE A 125 -1.98 -0.21 -0.35
N PRO A 126 -2.69 -0.45 -1.45
CA PRO A 126 -3.75 0.46 -1.87
C PRO A 126 -4.88 0.48 -0.85
N VAL A 127 -5.44 1.65 -0.64
CA VAL A 127 -6.62 1.84 0.21
C VAL A 127 -7.80 2.13 -0.70
N VAL A 128 -8.85 1.33 -0.57
CA VAL A 128 -10.02 1.44 -1.44
C VAL A 128 -11.28 1.63 -0.63
N GLU A 129 -12.27 2.24 -1.28
CA GLU A 129 -13.63 2.38 -0.77
C GLU A 129 -14.58 2.11 -1.93
N ASN A 130 -15.44 1.10 -1.78
CA ASN A 130 -16.36 0.67 -2.84
C ASN A 130 -15.64 0.37 -4.16
N GLY A 131 -14.46 -0.27 -4.07
CA GLY A 131 -13.66 -0.62 -5.24
C GLY A 131 -12.82 0.51 -5.80
N LYS A 132 -13.03 1.74 -5.35
CA LYS A 132 -12.31 2.91 -5.86
C LYS A 132 -11.09 3.22 -5.01
N LEU A 133 -10.03 3.62 -5.68
CA LEU A 133 -8.78 3.98 -5.02
C LEU A 133 -8.94 5.34 -4.34
N ILE A 134 -8.69 5.39 -3.02
CA ILE A 134 -8.77 6.63 -2.25
C ILE A 134 -7.45 7.02 -1.60
N GLY A 135 -6.50 6.10 -1.55
CA GLY A 135 -5.21 6.39 -0.93
C GLY A 135 -4.28 5.19 -0.97
N GLN A 136 -3.20 5.31 -0.25
CA GLN A 136 -2.18 4.28 -0.13
C GLN A 136 -1.56 4.38 1.25
N ILE A 137 -1.36 3.24 1.89
CA ILE A 137 -0.70 3.18 3.20
C ILE A 137 0.62 2.44 3.06
N SER A 138 1.69 3.01 3.61
CA SER A 138 3.02 2.42 3.59
C SER A 138 3.46 2.02 4.99
N GLN A 139 4.53 1.23 5.06
CA GLN A 139 5.14 0.90 6.35
C GLN A 139 5.58 2.17 7.09
N LYS A 140 6.10 3.17 6.37
CA LYS A 140 6.46 4.46 6.98
C LYS A 140 5.28 5.18 7.58
N ASP A 141 4.12 5.12 6.94
CA ASP A 141 2.91 5.75 7.47
C ASP A 141 2.51 5.14 8.81
N VAL A 142 2.62 3.82 8.91
CA VAL A 142 2.37 3.10 10.16
C VAL A 142 3.35 3.53 11.25
N LEU A 143 4.62 3.67 10.89
CA LEU A 143 5.65 4.12 11.83
C LEU A 143 5.40 5.55 12.29
N LYS A 144 4.97 6.44 11.40
CA LYS A 144 4.60 7.81 11.75
C LYS A 144 3.42 7.83 12.73
N ALA A 145 2.43 6.97 12.49
CA ALA A 145 1.28 6.84 13.39
C ALA A 145 1.74 6.39 14.78
N ALA A 146 2.58 5.37 14.84
CA ALA A 146 3.10 4.86 16.10
C ALA A 146 3.89 5.93 16.87
N LEU A 147 4.70 6.71 16.16
CA LEU A 147 5.47 7.78 16.78
C LEU A 147 4.57 8.89 17.33
N ASN A 148 3.54 9.29 16.60
CA ASN A 148 2.58 10.29 17.06
C ASN A 148 1.81 9.85 18.29
N ILE A 149 1.41 8.59 18.33
CA ILE A 149 0.73 8.04 19.51
C ILE A 149 1.65 8.14 20.72
N ARG A 150 2.90 7.74 20.55
CA ARG A 150 3.90 7.75 21.62
C ARG A 150 4.17 9.15 22.14
N GLU A 151 4.29 10.13 21.24
CA GLU A 151 4.54 11.51 21.61
C GLU A 151 3.34 12.15 22.35
N ASN A 152 2.14 11.76 21.98
CA ASN A 152 0.92 12.33 22.56
C ASN A 152 0.51 11.68 23.87
N THR A 153 1.08 10.53 24.21
CA THR A 153 0.77 9.82 25.45
C THR A 153 1.77 10.08 26.58
N TRP A 154 2.80 10.85 26.31
CA TRP A 154 3.87 11.14 27.27
C TRP A 154 3.81 12.64 27.69
#